data_657c6c079be0c103559d9c3668e2233b
#
_entry.id   657c6c079be0c103559d9c3668e2233b
#
_cell.length_a   1.000
_cell.length_b   1.000
_cell.length_c   1.000
_cell.angle_alpha   90.00
_cell.angle_beta   90.00
_cell.angle_gamma   90.00
#
_symmetry.space_group_name_H-M   'P 1'
#
loop_
_entity.id
_entity.type
_entity.pdbx_description
1 polymer ?
#
loop_
_entity_poly.entity_id
_entity_poly.type
_entity_poly.pdbx_seq_one_letter_code
_entity_poly.pdbx_strand_id
1 'polypeptide(L)'
;MPVACSTSALTGQDGSLYYTPSATKFCLLDFTDFPAGTSITVPAQHDFRVGDPVVFTEENGGNLATELAEGTQYYVVAKTATTIDVAASKGGTAITLTQSGGTTGADTPGGHIGIKYDPFGAVCQIQSWDLSIERESLDVTTLPCGVGASAEAGKYAPFRRTQPGYASGSGTITVIFTDNDDALGQRMLDNVMLTSQEGARVRLFVNTVSDGAATPAPDLTNSMYIEADVSLESMSLSVNPDDPITAEIGYTISNVAHLFKTDLT
;
A
#
# COMPACT_ATOMS: atom_id res chain seq x y z
N MET A 1 26.04 32.50 9.69
CA MET A 1 24.87 32.42 10.57
C MET A 1 24.66 30.97 10.93
N PRO A 2 24.52 30.60 12.22
CA PRO A 2 24.19 29.24 12.57
C PRO A 2 22.79 28.94 12.03
N VAL A 3 22.65 27.85 11.27
CA VAL A 3 21.36 27.32 10.85
C VAL A 3 20.66 26.86 12.13
N ALA A 4 19.56 27.51 12.49
CA ALA A 4 18.73 27.04 13.58
C ALA A 4 18.15 25.67 13.19
N CYS A 5 18.57 24.61 13.86
CA CYS A 5 17.92 23.32 13.75
C CYS A 5 16.50 23.49 14.29
N SER A 6 15.51 23.37 13.43
CA SER A 6 14.11 23.24 13.87
C SER A 6 13.98 21.92 14.61
N THR A 7 13.73 21.97 15.89
CA THR A 7 13.64 20.80 16.79
C THR A 7 12.18 20.53 17.19
N SER A 8 11.21 20.66 16.28
CA SER A 8 9.87 20.16 16.57
C SER A 8 9.90 18.63 16.50
N ALA A 9 9.75 17.96 17.63
CA ALA A 9 9.57 16.52 17.68
C ALA A 9 8.20 16.19 17.06
N LEU A 10 8.19 15.19 16.19
CA LEU A 10 6.93 14.63 15.67
C LEU A 10 6.28 13.78 16.77
N THR A 11 4.96 13.84 16.87
CA THR A 11 4.17 13.01 17.78
C THR A 11 3.52 11.87 17.02
N GLY A 12 3.28 10.74 17.67
CA GLY A 12 2.58 9.61 17.04
C GLY A 12 1.14 9.93 16.60
N GLN A 13 0.59 11.09 16.98
CA GLN A 13 -0.72 11.55 16.55
C GLN A 13 -0.77 11.94 15.07
N ASP A 14 0.38 12.26 14.49
CA ASP A 14 0.50 12.64 13.07
C ASP A 14 0.75 11.43 12.16
N GLY A 15 0.86 10.24 12.77
CA GLY A 15 1.10 8.98 12.06
C GLY A 15 -0.17 8.37 11.51
N SER A 16 -0.07 7.75 10.36
CA SER A 16 -1.13 6.95 9.75
C SER A 16 -0.56 5.76 8.99
N LEU A 17 -1.41 4.79 8.68
CA LEU A 17 -1.03 3.63 7.88
C LEU A 17 -2.09 3.39 6.81
N TYR A 18 -1.65 3.10 5.61
CA TYR A 18 -2.49 2.67 4.50
C TYR A 18 -1.99 1.35 3.95
N TYR A 19 -2.91 0.47 3.64
CA TYR A 19 -2.62 -0.86 3.15
C TYR A 19 -3.30 -1.10 1.81
N THR A 20 -2.55 -1.59 0.83
CA THR A 20 -3.07 -2.05 -0.46
C THR A 20 -3.00 -3.57 -0.48
N PRO A 21 -4.14 -4.29 -0.57
CA PRO A 21 -4.17 -5.73 -0.62
C PRO A 21 -3.47 -6.29 -1.87
N SER A 22 -2.97 -7.52 -1.78
CA SER A 22 -2.50 -8.26 -2.96
C SER A 22 -3.63 -8.48 -3.96
N ALA A 23 -3.30 -8.64 -5.24
CA ALA A 23 -4.23 -8.92 -6.35
C ALA A 23 -5.26 -7.83 -6.69
N THR A 24 -5.44 -6.80 -5.86
CA THR A 24 -6.39 -5.69 -6.14
C THR A 24 -5.75 -4.44 -6.70
N LYS A 25 -4.49 -4.51 -7.11
CA LYS A 25 -3.73 -3.32 -7.45
C LYS A 25 -4.25 -2.55 -8.65
N PHE A 26 -4.53 -3.25 -9.72
CA PHE A 26 -4.79 -2.61 -10.99
C PHE A 26 -5.38 -3.60 -12.01
N CYS A 27 -6.45 -3.18 -12.70
CA CYS A 27 -6.95 -3.86 -13.88
C CYS A 27 -7.01 -2.85 -15.02
N LEU A 28 -6.53 -3.24 -16.19
CA LEU A 28 -6.77 -2.51 -17.44
C LEU A 28 -8.03 -3.05 -18.08
N LEU A 29 -8.93 -2.14 -18.42
CA LEU A 29 -10.23 -2.42 -19.01
C LEU A 29 -10.30 -1.78 -20.39
N ASP A 30 -10.94 -2.47 -21.31
CA ASP A 30 -11.22 -1.96 -22.64
C ASP A 30 -12.57 -1.23 -22.66
N PHE A 31 -12.80 -0.50 -23.72
CA PHE A 31 -14.07 0.18 -23.97
C PHE A 31 -15.30 -0.74 -23.85
N THR A 32 -15.21 -1.97 -24.34
CA THR A 32 -16.30 -2.95 -24.31
C THR A 32 -16.65 -3.43 -22.90
N ASP A 33 -15.77 -3.17 -21.93
CA ASP A 33 -15.97 -3.55 -20.54
C ASP A 33 -16.91 -2.60 -19.78
N PHE A 34 -17.27 -1.47 -20.42
CA PHE A 34 -18.21 -0.48 -19.87
C PHE A 34 -19.52 -0.47 -20.69
N PRO A 35 -20.33 -1.53 -20.64
CA PRO A 35 -21.62 -1.53 -21.31
C PRO A 35 -22.57 -0.52 -20.66
N ALA A 36 -23.58 -0.08 -21.39
CA ALA A 36 -24.67 0.70 -20.80
C ALA A 36 -25.35 -0.12 -19.69
N GLY A 37 -25.49 0.45 -18.51
CA GLY A 37 -26.05 -0.21 -17.32
C GLY A 37 -25.25 0.10 -16.06
N THR A 38 -25.36 -0.74 -15.04
CA THR A 38 -24.65 -0.52 -13.77
C THR A 38 -23.35 -1.31 -13.64
N SER A 39 -23.17 -2.33 -14.46
CA SER A 39 -22.08 -3.30 -14.30
C SER A 39 -20.89 -3.00 -15.22
N ILE A 40 -19.72 -2.98 -14.65
CA ILE A 40 -18.42 -2.87 -15.34
C ILE A 40 -17.84 -4.28 -15.42
N THR A 41 -17.44 -4.71 -16.62
CA THR A 41 -16.75 -5.99 -16.80
C THR A 41 -15.31 -5.88 -16.33
N VAL A 42 -14.86 -6.82 -15.50
CA VAL A 42 -13.50 -6.89 -14.98
C VAL A 42 -12.94 -8.28 -15.21
N PRO A 43 -11.60 -8.45 -15.24
CA PRO A 43 -11.00 -9.77 -15.38
C PRO A 43 -11.50 -10.75 -14.31
N ALA A 44 -11.71 -12.01 -14.68
CA ALA A 44 -12.22 -13.04 -13.78
C ALA A 44 -11.30 -13.31 -12.55
N GLN A 45 -10.09 -12.81 -12.57
CA GLN A 45 -9.12 -12.95 -11.49
C GLN A 45 -9.06 -11.71 -10.59
N HIS A 46 -9.99 -10.77 -10.77
CA HIS A 46 -10.05 -9.61 -9.88
C HIS A 46 -10.40 -10.05 -8.46
N ASP A 47 -9.83 -9.35 -7.48
CA ASP A 47 -10.11 -9.57 -6.05
C ASP A 47 -10.85 -8.38 -5.42
N PHE A 48 -11.54 -7.56 -6.19
CA PHE A 48 -12.40 -6.51 -5.65
C PHE A 48 -13.54 -7.09 -4.83
N ARG A 49 -13.86 -6.45 -3.72
CA ARG A 49 -14.95 -6.83 -2.80
C ARG A 49 -15.95 -5.70 -2.66
N VAL A 50 -17.15 -6.05 -2.23
CA VAL A 50 -18.17 -5.06 -1.88
C VAL A 50 -17.65 -4.21 -0.72
N GLY A 51 -17.72 -2.90 -0.89
CA GLY A 51 -17.18 -1.92 0.06
C GLY A 51 -15.78 -1.41 -0.27
N ASP A 52 -15.07 -2.02 -1.22
CA ASP A 52 -13.73 -1.57 -1.62
C ASP A 52 -13.79 -0.19 -2.25
N PRO A 53 -12.92 0.73 -1.84
CA PRO A 53 -12.71 1.99 -2.52
C PRO A 53 -11.86 1.77 -3.78
N VAL A 54 -12.29 2.35 -4.88
CA VAL A 54 -11.61 2.26 -6.18
C VAL A 54 -11.53 3.63 -6.85
N VAL A 55 -10.51 3.82 -7.64
CA VAL A 55 -10.35 4.98 -8.53
C VAL A 55 -10.13 4.51 -9.96
N PHE A 56 -10.59 5.33 -10.90
CA PHE A 56 -10.40 5.11 -12.33
C PHE A 56 -9.36 6.07 -12.87
N THR A 57 -8.58 5.61 -13.85
CA THR A 57 -7.60 6.40 -14.58
C THR A 57 -7.76 6.20 -16.07
N GLU A 58 -7.52 7.25 -16.84
CA GLU A 58 -7.51 7.18 -18.31
C GLU A 58 -6.09 6.89 -18.77
N GLU A 59 -5.90 5.74 -19.42
CA GLU A 59 -4.59 5.28 -19.85
C GLU A 59 -4.49 5.29 -21.37
N ASN A 60 -3.41 5.85 -21.90
CA ASN A 60 -3.12 5.88 -23.34
C ASN A 60 -4.27 6.44 -24.22
N GLY A 61 -5.01 7.42 -23.72
CA GLY A 61 -6.13 8.03 -24.45
C GLY A 61 -7.44 7.27 -24.31
N GLY A 62 -7.59 6.39 -23.32
CA GLY A 62 -8.89 5.88 -22.92
C GLY A 62 -9.80 6.99 -22.42
N ASN A 63 -11.11 6.82 -22.55
CA ASN A 63 -12.10 7.75 -22.04
C ASN A 63 -13.05 7.04 -21.08
N LEU A 64 -13.21 7.62 -19.89
CA LEU A 64 -14.20 7.18 -18.92
C LEU A 64 -15.63 7.47 -19.39
N ALA A 65 -16.58 6.69 -18.89
CA ALA A 65 -18.00 7.03 -18.97
C ALA A 65 -18.23 8.41 -18.34
N THR A 66 -19.16 9.18 -18.90
CA THR A 66 -19.42 10.58 -18.46
C THR A 66 -19.85 10.69 -17.00
N GLU A 67 -20.34 9.62 -16.41
CA GLU A 67 -20.77 9.50 -15.01
C GLU A 67 -19.61 9.23 -14.05
N LEU A 68 -18.42 8.90 -14.59
CA LEU A 68 -17.21 8.66 -13.82
C LEU A 68 -16.21 9.79 -14.07
N ALA A 69 -15.44 10.14 -13.06
CA ALA A 69 -14.38 11.13 -13.17
C ALA A 69 -13.04 10.51 -12.77
N GLU A 70 -12.00 10.82 -13.53
CA GLU A 70 -10.65 10.37 -13.26
C GLU A 70 -10.16 10.81 -11.88
N GLY A 71 -9.50 9.91 -11.16
CA GLY A 71 -8.96 10.18 -9.83
C GLY A 71 -10.03 10.36 -8.73
N THR A 72 -11.31 10.26 -9.08
CA THR A 72 -12.39 10.33 -8.09
C THR A 72 -12.62 8.96 -7.48
N GLN A 73 -12.77 8.93 -6.16
CA GLN A 73 -13.02 7.72 -5.41
C GLN A 73 -14.47 7.26 -5.56
N TYR A 74 -14.62 5.98 -5.85
CA TYR A 74 -15.88 5.25 -5.89
C TYR A 74 -15.80 4.03 -4.99
N TYR A 75 -16.95 3.39 -4.73
CA TYR A 75 -17.02 2.19 -3.89
C TYR A 75 -17.70 1.06 -4.64
N VAL A 76 -17.14 -0.14 -4.57
CA VAL A 76 -17.79 -1.34 -5.10
C VAL A 76 -19.03 -1.65 -4.28
N VAL A 77 -20.20 -1.73 -4.90
CA VAL A 77 -21.49 -2.00 -4.20
C VAL A 77 -22.08 -3.34 -4.55
N ALA A 78 -21.71 -3.93 -5.68
CA ALA A 78 -22.04 -5.31 -6.04
C ALA A 78 -20.91 -5.92 -6.86
N LYS A 79 -20.80 -7.24 -6.85
CA LYS A 79 -19.81 -7.97 -7.65
C LYS A 79 -20.28 -9.35 -8.06
N THR A 80 -19.77 -9.82 -9.19
CA THR A 80 -19.78 -11.22 -9.63
C THR A 80 -18.35 -11.71 -9.85
N ALA A 81 -18.16 -12.84 -10.49
CA ALA A 81 -16.82 -13.32 -10.86
C ALA A 81 -16.15 -12.44 -11.94
N THR A 82 -16.92 -11.72 -12.73
CA THR A 82 -16.44 -10.96 -13.92
C THR A 82 -17.01 -9.55 -14.01
N THR A 83 -17.79 -9.10 -13.04
CA THR A 83 -18.35 -7.74 -13.05
C THR A 83 -18.33 -7.12 -11.67
N ILE A 84 -18.28 -5.79 -11.66
CA ILE A 84 -18.47 -4.96 -10.45
C ILE A 84 -19.45 -3.84 -10.76
N ASP A 85 -20.22 -3.41 -9.76
CA ASP A 85 -21.02 -2.19 -9.79
C ASP A 85 -20.38 -1.20 -8.82
N VAL A 86 -20.34 0.07 -9.19
CA VAL A 86 -19.73 1.12 -8.36
C VAL A 86 -20.74 2.21 -8.01
N ALA A 87 -20.53 2.85 -6.87
CA ALA A 87 -21.30 3.98 -6.38
C ALA A 87 -20.39 5.11 -5.88
N ALA A 88 -20.92 6.33 -5.82
CA ALA A 88 -20.19 7.49 -5.31
C ALA A 88 -19.98 7.48 -3.77
N SER A 89 -20.67 6.59 -3.05
CA SER A 89 -20.52 6.44 -1.59
C SER A 89 -20.64 4.98 -1.19
N LYS A 90 -19.99 4.60 -0.09
CA LYS A 90 -20.03 3.23 0.44
C LYS A 90 -21.47 2.82 0.72
N GLY A 91 -21.91 1.70 0.13
CA GLY A 91 -23.30 1.22 0.24
C GLY A 91 -24.35 2.07 -0.50
N GLY A 92 -23.93 3.03 -1.33
CA GLY A 92 -24.81 3.86 -2.13
C GLY A 92 -25.48 3.09 -3.30
N THR A 93 -26.30 3.79 -4.07
CA THR A 93 -26.93 3.24 -5.27
C THR A 93 -25.88 3.14 -6.39
N ALA A 94 -25.86 2.01 -7.10
CA ALA A 94 -24.99 1.81 -8.24
C ALA A 94 -25.22 2.90 -9.30
N ILE A 95 -24.12 3.43 -9.84
CA ILE A 95 -24.15 4.42 -10.92
C ILE A 95 -24.57 3.74 -12.20
N THR A 96 -25.57 4.31 -12.87
CA THR A 96 -25.97 3.84 -14.20
C THR A 96 -25.08 4.52 -15.22
N LEU A 97 -24.23 3.74 -15.88
CA LEU A 97 -23.31 4.21 -16.88
C LEU A 97 -24.03 4.32 -18.24
N THR A 98 -23.81 5.39 -18.93
CA THR A 98 -23.92 5.39 -20.38
C THR A 98 -22.67 4.73 -20.94
N GLN A 99 -22.77 3.95 -22.01
CA GLN A 99 -21.61 3.28 -22.58
C GLN A 99 -20.46 4.28 -22.74
N SER A 100 -19.29 3.96 -22.16
CA SER A 100 -18.13 4.81 -22.31
C SER A 100 -17.73 4.91 -23.77
N GLY A 101 -17.20 6.05 -24.18
CA GLY A 101 -16.68 6.23 -25.53
C GLY A 101 -17.71 6.29 -26.62
N GLY A 102 -18.91 6.62 -26.29
CA GLY A 102 -19.82 7.06 -27.35
C GLY A 102 -19.14 8.15 -28.17
N THR A 103 -18.50 7.79 -29.23
CA THR A 103 -18.08 8.59 -30.38
C THR A 103 -16.74 9.34 -30.34
N THR A 104 -15.99 9.48 -29.29
CA THR A 104 -14.86 10.44 -29.35
C THR A 104 -13.57 10.01 -28.70
N GLY A 105 -13.12 8.82 -28.75
CA GLY A 105 -11.75 8.59 -28.33
C GLY A 105 -11.42 7.24 -27.73
N ALA A 106 -12.39 6.51 -27.32
CA ALA A 106 -12.19 5.11 -26.95
C ALA A 106 -11.75 4.24 -28.11
N ASP A 107 -11.91 4.73 -29.32
CA ASP A 107 -11.44 4.09 -30.54
C ASP A 107 -9.98 4.40 -30.87
N THR A 108 -9.23 5.04 -29.97
CA THR A 108 -7.79 5.13 -30.15
C THR A 108 -7.22 3.74 -29.90
N PRO A 109 -6.63 3.07 -30.91
CA PRO A 109 -6.04 1.77 -30.72
C PRO A 109 -5.06 1.77 -29.54
N GLY A 110 -5.36 1.01 -28.49
CA GLY A 110 -4.54 0.96 -27.28
C GLY A 110 -4.97 1.89 -26.14
N GLY A 111 -6.09 2.62 -26.24
CA GLY A 111 -6.68 3.35 -25.13
C GLY A 111 -7.31 2.38 -24.12
N HIS A 112 -6.99 2.53 -22.86
CA HIS A 112 -7.48 1.70 -21.77
C HIS A 112 -7.99 2.55 -20.61
N ILE A 113 -8.83 1.95 -19.78
CA ILE A 113 -9.26 2.50 -18.51
C ILE A 113 -8.65 1.67 -17.40
N GLY A 114 -7.89 2.30 -16.52
CA GLY A 114 -7.38 1.66 -15.33
C GLY A 114 -8.40 1.71 -14.21
N ILE A 115 -8.62 0.59 -13.53
CA ILE A 115 -9.30 0.54 -12.24
C ILE A 115 -8.32 0.01 -11.21
N LYS A 116 -8.18 0.70 -10.09
CA LYS A 116 -7.29 0.30 -9.00
C LYS A 116 -7.95 0.50 -7.65
N TYR A 117 -7.55 -0.33 -6.68
CA TYR A 117 -7.90 -0.12 -5.28
C TYR A 117 -7.29 1.20 -4.79
N ASP A 118 -8.10 2.00 -4.11
CA ASP A 118 -7.65 3.27 -3.51
C ASP A 118 -7.34 3.06 -2.02
N PRO A 119 -6.06 2.98 -1.61
CA PRO A 119 -5.71 2.78 -0.21
C PRO A 119 -6.11 3.96 0.67
N PHE A 120 -6.20 5.18 0.11
CA PHE A 120 -6.56 6.37 0.88
C PHE A 120 -8.06 6.48 1.16
N GLY A 121 -8.87 5.73 0.43
CA GLY A 121 -10.28 5.61 0.70
C GLY A 121 -10.64 4.54 1.74
N ALA A 122 -9.68 3.72 2.13
CA ALA A 122 -9.88 2.75 3.18
C ALA A 122 -9.82 3.42 4.55
N VAL A 123 -10.85 3.25 5.35
CA VAL A 123 -10.83 3.70 6.75
C VAL A 123 -10.09 2.64 7.55
N CYS A 124 -8.87 2.97 7.98
CA CYS A 124 -8.04 2.11 8.80
C CYS A 124 -8.09 2.58 10.25
N GLN A 125 -8.62 1.75 11.13
CA GLN A 125 -8.56 1.99 12.57
C GLN A 125 -7.28 1.39 13.13
N ILE A 126 -6.18 2.04 12.84
CA ILE A 126 -4.85 1.64 13.30
C ILE A 126 -4.62 2.27 14.67
N GLN A 127 -4.38 1.43 15.67
CA GLN A 127 -4.00 1.87 17.00
C GLN A 127 -2.52 2.20 17.06
N SER A 128 -1.69 1.34 16.49
CA SER A 128 -0.25 1.51 16.45
C SER A 128 0.38 0.70 15.31
N TRP A 129 1.54 1.11 14.90
CA TRP A 129 2.42 0.32 14.04
C TRP A 129 3.86 0.53 14.47
N ASP A 130 4.69 -0.47 14.28
CA ASP A 130 6.14 -0.40 14.46
C ASP A 130 6.85 -0.95 13.23
N LEU A 131 8.09 -0.54 13.06
CA LEU A 131 8.96 -0.99 12.00
C LEU A 131 10.38 -1.08 12.53
N SER A 132 11.00 -2.24 12.38
CA SER A 132 12.42 -2.47 12.60
C SER A 132 13.09 -2.80 11.26
N ILE A 133 14.17 -2.08 10.96
CA ILE A 133 15.00 -2.36 9.77
C ILE A 133 16.39 -2.73 10.28
N GLU A 134 16.84 -3.91 9.90
CA GLU A 134 18.15 -4.44 10.26
C GLU A 134 18.97 -4.70 9.01
N ARG A 135 20.27 -4.60 9.14
CA ARG A 135 21.20 -4.94 8.08
C ARG A 135 22.19 -5.98 8.55
N GLU A 136 22.29 -7.06 7.82
CA GLU A 136 23.27 -8.10 8.10
C GLU A 136 24.69 -7.55 7.95
N SER A 137 25.59 -8.01 8.82
CA SER A 137 27.01 -7.71 8.76
C SER A 137 27.77 -9.01 8.42
N LEU A 138 28.34 -9.05 7.24
CA LEU A 138 29.13 -10.19 6.77
C LEU A 138 30.57 -10.02 7.23
N ASP A 139 31.13 -11.04 7.90
CA ASP A 139 32.55 -11.08 8.27
C ASP A 139 33.36 -11.50 7.03
N VAL A 140 34.14 -10.56 6.51
CA VAL A 140 35.03 -10.74 5.36
C VAL A 140 36.49 -10.71 5.80
N THR A 141 36.76 -11.04 7.05
CA THR A 141 38.12 -11.10 7.58
C THR A 141 38.90 -12.24 6.92
N THR A 142 39.90 -11.92 6.14
CA THR A 142 40.81 -12.91 5.55
C THR A 142 42.04 -13.06 6.43
N LEU A 143 42.51 -14.29 6.57
CA LEU A 143 43.81 -14.53 7.15
C LEU A 143 44.87 -13.88 6.25
N PRO A 144 45.90 -13.23 6.81
CA PRO A 144 46.96 -12.64 6.03
C PRO A 144 47.69 -13.74 5.23
N CYS A 145 47.56 -13.74 3.91
CA CYS A 145 48.35 -14.54 3.01
C CYS A 145 49.67 -13.82 2.75
N GLY A 146 50.75 -14.30 3.25
CA GLY A 146 52.03 -13.75 2.81
C GLY A 146 53.21 -14.08 3.75
N VAL A 147 54.26 -14.56 3.13
CA VAL A 147 55.63 -14.63 3.72
C VAL A 147 56.10 -13.20 3.94
N GLY A 148 56.07 -12.74 5.17
CA GLY A 148 56.47 -11.38 5.48
C GLY A 148 55.53 -10.66 6.44
N ALA A 149 54.98 -11.37 7.41
CA ALA A 149 54.39 -10.69 8.56
C ALA A 149 55.51 -9.83 9.19
N SER A 150 55.37 -8.51 9.00
CA SER A 150 56.26 -7.57 9.64
C SER A 150 56.26 -7.85 11.16
N ALA A 151 57.42 -7.70 11.82
CA ALA A 151 57.55 -7.98 13.25
C ALA A 151 56.61 -7.20 14.16
N GLU A 152 55.77 -6.35 13.61
CA GLU A 152 54.71 -5.61 14.29
C GLU A 152 53.35 -6.27 14.26
N ALA A 153 53.14 -7.32 13.44
CA ALA A 153 51.83 -8.00 13.29
C ALA A 153 51.35 -8.72 14.59
N GLY A 154 52.20 -8.87 15.57
CA GLY A 154 51.85 -9.48 16.86
C GLY A 154 51.48 -8.49 17.97
N LYS A 155 51.56 -7.20 17.74
CA LYS A 155 51.41 -6.18 18.77
C LYS A 155 49.98 -5.80 19.07
N TYR A 156 49.07 -5.97 18.10
CA TYR A 156 47.64 -5.63 18.23
C TYR A 156 46.77 -6.74 17.66
N ALA A 157 45.65 -7.01 18.32
CA ALA A 157 44.67 -7.94 17.79
C ALA A 157 44.14 -7.42 16.45
N PRO A 158 44.07 -8.27 15.41
CA PRO A 158 43.53 -7.86 14.10
C PRO A 158 42.04 -7.48 14.24
N PHE A 159 41.69 -6.34 13.70
CA PHE A 159 40.31 -5.95 13.62
C PHE A 159 39.57 -6.83 12.58
N ARG A 160 38.36 -7.26 12.93
CA ARG A 160 37.48 -7.91 11.99
C ARG A 160 37.08 -6.92 10.89
N ARG A 161 37.13 -7.38 9.64
CA ARG A 161 36.60 -6.65 8.51
C ARG A 161 35.17 -7.12 8.28
N THR A 162 34.24 -6.18 8.37
CA THR A 162 32.83 -6.45 8.10
C THR A 162 32.40 -5.72 6.84
N GLN A 163 31.58 -6.39 6.02
CA GLN A 163 30.91 -5.80 4.87
C GLN A 163 29.41 -5.82 5.11
N PRO A 164 28.69 -4.75 4.77
CA PRO A 164 27.24 -4.73 4.91
C PRO A 164 26.60 -5.73 3.95
N GLY A 165 25.78 -6.62 4.48
CA GLY A 165 24.97 -7.59 3.73
C GLY A 165 23.59 -7.05 3.36
N TYR A 166 22.61 -7.93 3.23
CA TYR A 166 21.24 -7.59 2.91
C TYR A 166 20.55 -6.86 4.08
N ALA A 167 19.64 -5.97 3.72
CA ALA A 167 18.73 -5.38 4.69
C ALA A 167 17.46 -6.22 4.79
N SER A 168 16.91 -6.35 5.97
CA SER A 168 15.61 -6.94 6.27
C SER A 168 14.79 -5.98 7.09
N GLY A 169 13.48 -6.00 6.92
CA GLY A 169 12.57 -5.18 7.71
C GLY A 169 11.38 -6.03 8.17
N SER A 170 10.94 -5.81 9.39
CA SER A 170 9.75 -6.43 9.95
C SER A 170 9.09 -5.49 10.94
N GLY A 171 7.83 -5.75 11.23
CA GLY A 171 7.10 -4.97 12.21
C GLY A 171 5.75 -5.57 12.54
N THR A 172 5.01 -4.87 13.38
CA THR A 172 3.65 -5.23 13.76
C THR A 172 2.69 -4.07 13.53
N ILE A 173 1.45 -4.37 13.24
CA ILE A 173 0.35 -3.44 13.07
C ILE A 173 -0.75 -3.86 14.02
N THR A 174 -1.20 -2.97 14.90
CA THR A 174 -2.36 -3.20 15.75
C THR A 174 -3.57 -2.47 15.20
N VAL A 175 -4.60 -3.21 14.88
CA VAL A 175 -5.85 -2.71 14.29
C VAL A 175 -6.98 -2.89 15.31
N ILE A 176 -7.82 -1.86 15.47
CA ILE A 176 -9.07 -1.94 16.22
C ILE A 176 -10.18 -2.28 15.22
N PHE A 177 -10.92 -3.36 15.48
CA PHE A 177 -12.09 -3.73 14.68
C PHE A 177 -13.29 -2.89 15.04
N THR A 178 -13.97 -2.34 14.03
CA THR A 178 -15.23 -1.62 14.16
C THR A 178 -16.21 -2.11 13.12
N ASP A 179 -17.50 -1.99 13.38
CA ASP A 179 -18.57 -2.39 12.44
C ASP A 179 -18.54 -1.63 11.13
N ASN A 180 -17.85 -0.50 11.05
CA ASN A 180 -17.87 0.40 9.89
C ASN A 180 -16.70 0.19 8.93
N ASP A 181 -15.76 -0.70 9.25
CA ASP A 181 -14.49 -0.81 8.52
C ASP A 181 -14.14 -2.25 8.10
N ASP A 182 -15.15 -2.97 7.66
CA ASP A 182 -15.04 -4.39 7.38
C ASP A 182 -14.04 -4.74 6.28
N ALA A 183 -13.83 -3.84 5.29
CA ALA A 183 -13.10 -4.22 4.10
C ALA A 183 -11.61 -4.40 4.36
N LEU A 184 -10.95 -3.49 5.05
CA LEU A 184 -9.49 -3.55 5.19
C LEU A 184 -9.03 -4.54 6.26
N GLY A 185 -9.67 -4.54 7.43
CA GLY A 185 -9.38 -5.51 8.49
C GLY A 185 -9.53 -6.95 7.99
N GLN A 186 -10.64 -7.24 7.30
CA GLN A 186 -10.88 -8.56 6.71
C GLN A 186 -9.87 -8.87 5.59
N ARG A 187 -9.49 -7.89 4.77
CA ARG A 187 -8.46 -8.06 3.74
C ARG A 187 -7.11 -8.42 4.31
N MET A 188 -6.68 -7.76 5.38
CA MET A 188 -5.43 -8.08 6.05
C MET A 188 -5.47 -9.49 6.65
N LEU A 189 -6.59 -9.88 7.25
CA LEU A 189 -6.81 -11.23 7.77
C LEU A 189 -6.69 -12.28 6.67
N ASP A 190 -7.40 -12.07 5.57
CA ASP A 190 -7.40 -13.00 4.45
C ASP A 190 -6.02 -13.09 3.80
N ASN A 191 -5.30 -11.98 3.68
CA ASN A 191 -3.96 -11.96 3.09
C ASN A 191 -2.95 -12.80 3.88
N VAL A 192 -3.07 -12.87 5.21
CA VAL A 192 -2.21 -13.78 6.02
C VAL A 192 -2.40 -15.23 5.60
N MET A 193 -3.60 -15.61 5.14
CA MET A 193 -3.95 -16.96 4.73
C MET A 193 -3.66 -17.25 3.24
N LEU A 194 -3.36 -16.23 2.45
CA LEU A 194 -3.09 -16.42 1.03
C LEU A 194 -1.72 -17.05 0.78
N THR A 195 -1.68 -17.98 -0.16
CA THR A 195 -0.43 -18.63 -0.60
C THR A 195 0.51 -17.67 -1.34
N SER A 196 -0.05 -16.66 -2.02
CA SER A 196 0.71 -15.60 -2.68
C SER A 196 0.18 -14.26 -2.21
N GLN A 197 1.08 -13.43 -1.72
CA GLN A 197 0.80 -12.07 -1.28
C GLN A 197 1.47 -11.05 -2.20
N GLU A 198 1.76 -11.44 -3.43
CA GLU A 198 2.39 -10.57 -4.40
C GLU A 198 1.57 -9.30 -4.57
N GLY A 199 2.24 -8.20 -4.37
CA GLY A 199 1.66 -6.90 -4.53
C GLY A 199 0.99 -6.29 -3.31
N ALA A 200 0.94 -6.97 -2.19
CA ALA A 200 0.58 -6.32 -0.94
C ALA A 200 1.58 -5.21 -0.60
N ARG A 201 1.07 -4.03 -0.25
CA ARG A 201 1.88 -2.85 -0.01
C ARG A 201 1.36 -2.06 1.18
N VAL A 202 2.26 -1.56 2.00
CA VAL A 202 1.96 -0.63 3.08
C VAL A 202 2.57 0.73 2.83
N ARG A 203 1.89 1.78 3.29
CA ARG A 203 2.43 3.13 3.45
C ARG A 203 2.33 3.51 4.91
N LEU A 204 3.46 3.67 5.55
CA LEU A 204 3.62 3.99 6.97
C LEU A 204 3.96 5.47 7.08
N PHE A 205 3.00 6.29 7.46
CA PHE A 205 3.22 7.73 7.61
C PHE A 205 3.72 8.05 9.02
N VAL A 206 4.87 8.66 9.08
CA VAL A 206 5.44 9.25 10.32
C VAL A 206 4.83 10.62 10.58
N ASN A 207 4.58 11.36 9.49
CA ASN A 207 3.88 12.64 9.53
C ASN A 207 3.00 12.74 8.29
N THR A 208 1.69 12.88 8.49
CA THR A 208 0.70 12.99 7.43
C THR A 208 0.32 14.47 7.25
N VAL A 209 0.53 14.98 6.06
CA VAL A 209 0.05 16.30 5.64
C VAL A 209 -1.11 16.08 4.69
N SER A 210 -2.25 16.73 4.94
CA SER A 210 -3.42 16.66 4.05
C SER A 210 -3.17 17.50 2.79
N ASP A 211 -3.64 17.03 1.65
CA ASP A 211 -3.63 17.74 0.37
C ASP A 211 -4.62 18.93 0.33
N GLY A 212 -5.50 19.04 1.34
CA GLY A 212 -6.50 20.10 1.44
C GLY A 212 -7.70 19.96 0.50
N ALA A 213 -7.84 18.83 -0.19
CA ALA A 213 -8.99 18.54 -1.03
C ALA A 213 -10.29 18.35 -0.22
N ALA A 214 -11.45 18.39 -0.90
CA ALA A 214 -12.75 18.15 -0.26
C ALA A 214 -12.87 16.72 0.31
N THR A 215 -12.21 15.76 -0.30
CA THR A 215 -11.98 14.42 0.24
C THR A 215 -10.49 14.36 0.60
N PRO A 216 -10.12 14.57 1.87
CA PRO A 216 -8.72 14.70 2.25
C PRO A 216 -7.96 13.41 1.99
N ALA A 217 -6.85 13.51 1.27
CA ALA A 217 -5.87 12.45 1.09
C ALA A 217 -4.49 12.93 1.60
N PRO A 218 -3.57 12.03 1.93
CA PRO A 218 -2.21 12.42 2.26
C PRO A 218 -1.50 13.06 1.06
N ASP A 219 -0.95 14.24 1.27
CA ASP A 219 -0.04 14.87 0.31
C ASP A 219 1.30 14.12 0.33
N LEU A 220 1.54 13.30 -0.68
CA LEU A 220 2.75 12.46 -0.76
C LEU A 220 4.03 13.29 -0.94
N THR A 221 3.94 14.54 -1.42
CA THR A 221 5.10 15.41 -1.61
C THR A 221 5.57 15.99 -0.27
N ASN A 222 4.65 16.36 0.60
CA ASN A 222 4.95 17.04 1.85
C ASN A 222 4.94 16.12 3.08
N SER A 223 4.31 14.96 2.99
CA SER A 223 4.29 13.95 4.05
C SER A 223 5.62 13.20 4.16
N MET A 224 5.89 12.68 5.35
CA MET A 224 7.03 11.78 5.58
C MET A 224 6.50 10.36 5.78
N TYR A 225 6.81 9.47 4.86
CA TYR A 225 6.31 8.10 4.89
C TYR A 225 7.32 7.09 4.37
N ILE A 226 7.04 5.83 4.64
CA ILE A 226 7.75 4.66 4.11
C ILE A 226 6.75 3.88 3.28
N GLU A 227 7.08 3.60 2.02
CA GLU A 227 6.29 2.74 1.17
C GLU A 227 7.07 1.46 0.91
N ALA A 228 6.46 0.33 1.22
CA ALA A 228 7.11 -0.96 1.12
C ALA A 228 6.14 -2.06 0.66
N ASP A 229 6.67 -2.97 -0.16
CA ASP A 229 6.00 -4.24 -0.46
C ASP A 229 6.17 -5.16 0.75
N VAL A 230 5.09 -5.78 1.20
CA VAL A 230 5.07 -6.57 2.43
C VAL A 230 4.46 -7.95 2.25
N SER A 231 4.89 -8.85 3.11
CA SER A 231 4.20 -10.12 3.37
C SER A 231 3.65 -10.11 4.80
N LEU A 232 2.37 -10.40 4.94
CA LEU A 232 1.73 -10.56 6.25
C LEU A 232 1.94 -12.00 6.72
N GLU A 233 2.60 -12.20 7.85
CA GLU A 233 3.08 -13.52 8.27
C GLU A 233 2.27 -14.10 9.44
N SER A 234 1.76 -13.26 10.28
CA SER A 234 1.05 -13.69 11.48
C SER A 234 -0.10 -12.76 11.83
N MET A 235 -1.06 -13.31 12.54
CA MET A 235 -2.16 -12.54 13.10
C MET A 235 -2.58 -13.15 14.42
N SER A 236 -2.77 -12.29 15.41
CA SER A 236 -3.41 -12.63 16.66
C SER A 236 -4.65 -11.76 16.87
N LEU A 237 -5.76 -12.36 17.24
CA LEU A 237 -7.01 -11.66 17.54
C LEU A 237 -7.28 -11.72 19.05
N SER A 238 -7.48 -10.54 19.65
CA SER A 238 -7.83 -10.43 21.06
C SER A 238 -9.28 -9.94 21.20
N VAL A 239 -10.10 -10.73 21.88
CA VAL A 239 -11.50 -10.41 22.17
C VAL A 239 -11.68 -10.45 23.67
N ASN A 240 -11.86 -9.28 24.28
CA ASN A 240 -12.11 -9.12 25.70
C ASN A 240 -13.44 -8.34 25.87
N PRO A 241 -14.35 -8.76 26.77
CA PRO A 241 -15.62 -8.06 26.95
C PRO A 241 -15.50 -6.59 27.36
N ASP A 242 -14.41 -6.26 28.05
CA ASP A 242 -14.20 -4.91 28.61
C ASP A 242 -13.31 -3.99 27.73
N ASP A 243 -12.76 -4.53 26.64
CA ASP A 243 -11.82 -3.83 25.77
C ASP A 243 -12.28 -3.88 24.29
N PRO A 244 -11.86 -2.94 23.45
CA PRO A 244 -12.06 -3.04 22.01
C PRO A 244 -11.45 -4.32 21.45
N ILE A 245 -12.10 -4.91 20.45
CA ILE A 245 -11.52 -6.04 19.72
C ILE A 245 -10.33 -5.54 18.93
N THR A 246 -9.16 -6.14 19.17
CA THR A 246 -7.91 -5.78 18.49
C THR A 246 -7.33 -6.97 17.76
N ALA A 247 -6.69 -6.71 16.62
CA ALA A 247 -5.84 -7.66 15.95
C ALA A 247 -4.42 -7.11 15.83
N GLU A 248 -3.45 -7.96 16.15
CA GLU A 248 -2.04 -7.71 15.93
C GLU A 248 -1.58 -8.53 14.72
N ILE A 249 -1.03 -7.84 13.72
CA ILE A 249 -0.64 -8.40 12.43
C ILE A 249 0.86 -8.20 12.27
N GLY A 250 1.60 -9.30 12.22
CA GLY A 250 3.04 -9.28 11.92
C GLY A 250 3.29 -9.25 10.43
N TYR A 251 4.24 -8.42 9.99
CA TYR A 251 4.62 -8.31 8.60
C TYR A 251 6.14 -8.26 8.40
N THR A 252 6.59 -8.70 7.23
CA THR A 252 7.97 -8.51 6.75
C THR A 252 7.98 -7.69 5.47
N ILE A 253 9.06 -6.92 5.28
CA ILE A 253 9.27 -6.10 4.10
C ILE A 253 10.09 -6.88 3.09
N SER A 254 9.58 -6.98 1.86
CA SER A 254 10.29 -7.59 0.72
C SER A 254 11.01 -6.56 -0.14
N ASN A 255 10.49 -5.33 -0.22
CA ASN A 255 11.07 -4.23 -0.98
C ASN A 255 10.62 -2.89 -0.41
N VAL A 256 11.48 -1.89 -0.45
CA VAL A 256 11.16 -0.51 -0.06
C VAL A 256 11.18 0.37 -1.29
N ALA A 257 10.02 0.92 -1.65
CA ALA A 257 9.87 1.80 -2.81
C ALA A 257 10.16 3.26 -2.46
N HIS A 258 9.76 3.69 -1.26
CA HIS A 258 9.95 5.07 -0.83
C HIS A 258 10.37 5.12 0.64
N LEU A 259 11.34 5.96 0.97
CA LEU A 259 11.85 6.14 2.33
C LEU A 259 11.84 7.63 2.71
N PHE A 260 10.95 8.01 3.62
CA PHE A 260 10.71 9.36 4.13
C PHE A 260 10.35 10.38 3.03
N LYS A 261 11.33 11.06 2.44
CA LYS A 261 11.16 12.03 1.36
C LYS A 261 11.96 11.66 0.11
N THR A 262 12.45 10.45 0.04
CA THR A 262 13.30 9.96 -1.07
C THR A 262 12.64 8.78 -1.74
N ASP A 263 12.38 8.94 -3.03
CA ASP A 263 11.98 7.83 -3.90
C ASP A 263 13.20 6.96 -4.18
N LEU A 264 13.04 5.64 -4.03
CA LEU A 264 14.10 4.65 -4.21
C LEU A 264 13.93 3.81 -5.49
N THR A 265 12.87 4.08 -6.29
CA THR A 265 12.58 3.37 -7.57
C THR A 265 12.94 4.21 -8.77
#